data_6919589e1c864c56fcc391cda14935ff
#
_entry.id   6919589e1c864c56fcc391cda14935ff
#
_cell.length_a   1.000
_cell.length_b   1.000
_cell.length_c   1.000
_cell.angle_alpha   90.00
_cell.angle_beta   90.00
_cell.angle_gamma   90.00
#
_symmetry.space_group_name_H-M   'P 1'
#
loop_
_entity.id
_entity.type
_entity.pdbx_description
1 polymer ?
#
loop_
_entity_poly.entity_id
_entity_poly.type
_entity_poly.pdbx_seq_one_letter_code
_entity_poly.pdbx_strand_id
1 'polypeptide(L)'
;LLQTRYTPEVFSELVAAYLSTGAGIAGMQPKIMVPERPTVPIPSLIVKAASPAYPGLAANEYLCLSAARRAGIDVPTFDLSDDGQMLILDRFDLVTSADGGIERLGFEDIAALAGLRVRDVLSDRKYQGSYQRIAELLRQLQLHSRNLRRFFEQVAFSVMVRNGDAHLKNFGVLYRSASEVWLAPLFDVVTTAVYTYTQYPGGPDLEDRTLALKLFAGKRQTKAYPTTQELIDFGRRVCGVSQPGHTLQAIATAMQATLDEARGDDRVPADLLVKMRGAWAMGMAVTC
;
A
#
# COMPACT_ATOMS: atom_id res chain seq x y z
N LEU A 1 20.52 -9.02 -2.87
CA LEU A 1 19.21 -9.42 -2.32
C LEU A 1 18.32 -10.08 -3.36
N LEU A 2 18.22 -9.57 -4.59
CA LEU A 2 17.35 -10.14 -5.63
C LEU A 2 17.65 -11.62 -5.91
N GLN A 3 18.91 -12.00 -6.00
CA GLN A 3 19.37 -13.36 -6.26
C GLN A 3 19.51 -14.22 -4.99
N THR A 4 19.25 -13.65 -3.81
CA THR A 4 19.34 -14.37 -2.54
C THR A 4 18.06 -15.17 -2.33
N ARG A 5 18.19 -16.50 -2.19
CA ARG A 5 17.04 -17.33 -1.82
C ARG A 5 16.63 -17.07 -0.38
N TYR A 6 15.35 -16.82 -0.17
CA TYR A 6 14.80 -16.61 1.16
C TYR A 6 14.94 -17.88 2.02
N THR A 7 15.52 -17.72 3.21
CA THR A 7 15.45 -18.71 4.30
C THR A 7 15.20 -17.97 5.61
N PRO A 8 14.69 -18.63 6.66
CA PRO A 8 14.56 -18.02 8.00
C PRO A 8 15.88 -17.47 8.53
N GLU A 9 17.00 -18.11 8.21
CA GLU A 9 18.35 -17.69 8.62
C GLU A 9 18.75 -16.39 7.93
N VAL A 10 18.57 -16.30 6.60
CA VAL A 10 18.79 -15.05 5.83
C VAL A 10 17.95 -13.92 6.39
N PHE A 11 16.68 -14.18 6.69
CA PHE A 11 15.84 -13.16 7.31
C PHE A 11 16.36 -12.76 8.70
N SER A 12 16.82 -13.72 9.52
CA SER A 12 17.39 -13.44 10.83
C SER A 12 18.67 -12.61 10.75
N GLU A 13 19.55 -12.88 9.75
CA GLU A 13 20.75 -12.07 9.49
C GLU A 13 20.38 -10.64 9.08
N LEU A 14 19.37 -10.48 8.21
CA LEU A 14 18.87 -9.16 7.85
C LEU A 14 18.26 -8.42 9.04
N VAL A 15 17.53 -9.13 9.92
CA VAL A 15 17.00 -8.56 11.19
C VAL A 15 18.14 -8.15 12.10
N ALA A 16 19.19 -8.95 12.25
CA ALA A 16 20.36 -8.60 13.08
C ALA A 16 21.08 -7.36 12.54
N ALA A 17 21.27 -7.26 11.22
CA ALA A 17 21.82 -6.07 10.57
C ALA A 17 20.94 -4.84 10.81
N TYR A 18 19.61 -4.99 10.75
CA TYR A 18 18.65 -3.93 11.04
C TYR A 18 18.70 -3.46 12.50
N LEU A 19 18.70 -4.38 13.46
CA LEU A 19 18.76 -4.02 14.88
C LEU A 19 20.02 -3.23 15.23
N SER A 20 21.13 -3.46 14.50
CA SER A 20 22.35 -2.68 14.66
C SER A 20 22.21 -1.23 14.23
N THR A 21 21.24 -0.88 13.39
CA THR A 21 21.00 0.49 12.90
C THR A 21 20.01 1.30 13.74
N GLY A 22 19.27 0.67 14.66
CA GLY A 22 18.33 1.33 15.58
C GLY A 22 17.06 1.89 14.93
N ALA A 23 16.78 1.56 13.67
CA ALA A 23 15.62 2.08 12.94
C ALA A 23 14.41 1.13 13.04
N GLY A 24 13.20 1.62 13.33
CA GLY A 24 11.95 0.85 13.46
C GLY A 24 10.94 1.10 12.34
N ILE A 25 10.33 0.05 11.78
CA ILE A 25 9.19 0.14 10.86
C ILE A 25 8.00 -0.57 11.47
N ALA A 26 6.86 0.14 11.57
CA ALA A 26 5.62 -0.44 12.07
C ALA A 26 4.93 -1.32 11.01
N GLY A 27 4.29 -2.41 11.45
CA GLY A 27 3.45 -3.28 10.61
C GLY A 27 3.54 -4.74 11.00
N MET A 28 2.55 -5.55 10.61
CA MET A 28 2.45 -6.97 10.96
C MET A 28 3.28 -7.89 10.06
N GLN A 29 3.55 -7.48 8.82
CA GLN A 29 4.39 -8.24 7.90
C GLN A 29 5.86 -8.15 8.34
N PRO A 30 6.64 -9.25 8.33
CA PRO A 30 8.07 -9.21 8.55
C PRO A 30 8.74 -8.28 7.54
N LYS A 31 9.35 -7.20 8.04
CA LYS A 31 10.01 -6.20 7.22
C LYS A 31 11.21 -5.59 7.94
N ILE A 32 12.24 -5.29 7.20
CA ILE A 32 13.46 -4.69 7.70
C ILE A 32 13.95 -3.58 6.77
N MET A 33 14.74 -2.65 7.31
CA MET A 33 15.48 -1.70 6.51
C MET A 33 16.94 -2.13 6.40
N VAL A 34 17.48 -2.16 5.20
CA VAL A 34 18.88 -2.49 4.93
C VAL A 34 19.53 -1.39 4.10
N PRO A 35 20.83 -1.11 4.27
CA PRO A 35 21.56 -0.24 3.36
C PRO A 35 21.75 -0.95 2.01
N GLU A 36 21.65 -0.21 0.92
CA GLU A 36 21.93 -0.71 -0.42
C GLU A 36 23.38 -1.17 -0.57
N ARG A 37 24.29 -0.46 0.11
CA ARG A 37 25.73 -0.79 0.17
C ARG A 37 26.21 -0.80 1.61
N PRO A 38 27.10 -1.75 2.01
CA PRO A 38 27.60 -1.82 3.38
C PRO A 38 28.32 -0.54 3.87
N THR A 39 28.83 0.27 2.95
CA THR A 39 29.52 1.52 3.23
C THR A 39 28.58 2.72 3.44
N VAL A 40 27.27 2.56 3.16
CA VAL A 40 26.28 3.64 3.34
C VAL A 40 25.62 3.47 4.71
N PRO A 41 25.76 4.43 5.62
CA PRO A 41 25.26 4.29 6.99
C PRO A 41 23.72 4.42 7.10
N ILE A 42 23.04 4.87 6.05
CA ILE A 42 21.59 5.06 6.05
C ILE A 42 20.93 3.86 5.34
N PRO A 43 20.07 3.09 6.02
CA PRO A 43 19.30 2.04 5.37
C PRO A 43 18.40 2.63 4.28
N SER A 44 18.67 2.29 3.02
CA SER A 44 17.96 2.84 1.84
C SER A 44 16.86 1.90 1.32
N LEU A 45 16.89 0.63 1.70
CA LEU A 45 15.95 -0.37 1.25
C LEU A 45 15.03 -0.84 2.39
N ILE A 46 13.81 -1.17 2.04
CA ILE A 46 12.86 -1.92 2.86
C ILE A 46 12.71 -3.29 2.23
N VAL A 47 12.98 -4.35 2.99
CA VAL A 47 12.78 -5.73 2.57
C VAL A 47 11.61 -6.31 3.33
N LYS A 48 10.60 -6.76 2.60
CA LYS A 48 9.41 -7.44 3.13
C LYS A 48 9.49 -8.90 2.73
N ALA A 49 9.45 -9.80 3.71
CA ALA A 49 9.54 -11.23 3.47
C ALA A 49 8.17 -11.91 3.45
N ALA A 50 8.11 -13.07 2.82
CA ALA A 50 6.98 -13.97 2.88
C ALA A 50 6.67 -14.37 4.34
N SER A 51 5.41 -14.63 4.62
CA SER A 51 4.95 -15.13 5.91
C SER A 51 4.20 -16.44 5.71
N PRO A 52 4.43 -17.47 6.54
CA PRO A 52 3.63 -18.70 6.49
C PRO A 52 2.12 -18.46 6.68
N ALA A 53 1.75 -17.42 7.43
CA ALA A 53 0.35 -17.03 7.65
C ALA A 53 -0.31 -16.44 6.39
N TYR A 54 0.50 -15.85 5.48
CA TYR A 54 0.04 -15.21 4.25
C TYR A 54 0.91 -15.64 3.07
N PRO A 55 0.68 -16.85 2.52
CA PRO A 55 1.49 -17.37 1.41
C PRO A 55 1.48 -16.42 0.21
N GLY A 56 2.63 -16.18 -0.40
CA GLY A 56 2.78 -15.34 -1.57
C GLY A 56 2.57 -13.83 -1.33
N LEU A 57 2.63 -13.36 -0.07
CA LEU A 57 2.35 -11.95 0.26
C LEU A 57 3.30 -10.98 -0.44
N ALA A 58 4.59 -11.32 -0.59
CA ALA A 58 5.56 -10.50 -1.33
C ALA A 58 5.18 -10.36 -2.82
N ALA A 59 4.80 -11.47 -3.48
CA ALA A 59 4.34 -11.47 -4.86
C ALA A 59 2.98 -10.75 -5.02
N ASN A 60 2.07 -10.85 -4.04
CA ASN A 60 0.81 -10.11 -4.02
C ASN A 60 1.06 -8.58 -4.04
N GLU A 61 1.89 -8.08 -3.12
CA GLU A 61 2.21 -6.65 -3.07
C GLU A 61 2.97 -6.21 -4.33
N TYR A 62 3.88 -7.04 -4.85
CA TYR A 62 4.58 -6.79 -6.11
C TYR A 62 3.61 -6.61 -7.28
N LEU A 63 2.60 -7.48 -7.42
CA LEU A 63 1.60 -7.36 -8.48
C LEU A 63 0.72 -6.10 -8.30
N CYS A 64 0.32 -5.80 -7.07
CA CYS A 64 -0.43 -4.56 -6.78
C CYS A 64 0.39 -3.32 -7.14
N LEU A 65 1.65 -3.23 -6.71
CA LEU A 65 2.53 -2.10 -7.05
C LEU A 65 2.80 -2.02 -8.56
N SER A 66 2.95 -3.16 -9.25
CA SER A 66 3.13 -3.23 -10.70
C SER A 66 1.91 -2.67 -11.45
N ALA A 67 0.70 -3.05 -11.04
CA ALA A 67 -0.54 -2.52 -11.60
C ALA A 67 -0.70 -1.01 -11.29
N ALA A 68 -0.38 -0.58 -10.08
CA ALA A 68 -0.42 0.83 -9.70
C ALA A 68 0.53 1.68 -10.55
N ARG A 69 1.80 1.26 -10.69
CA ARG A 69 2.80 1.92 -11.55
C ARG A 69 2.35 2.00 -13.00
N ARG A 70 1.79 0.91 -13.53
CA ARG A 70 1.24 0.86 -14.90
C ARG A 70 0.05 1.79 -15.10
N ALA A 71 -0.76 2.00 -14.06
CA ALA A 71 -1.86 2.97 -14.06
C ALA A 71 -1.39 4.44 -13.91
N GLY A 72 -0.08 4.69 -13.76
CA GLY A 72 0.49 6.02 -13.54
C GLY A 72 0.36 6.53 -12.10
N ILE A 73 0.01 5.66 -11.16
CA ILE A 73 0.00 5.97 -9.72
C ILE A 73 1.43 5.97 -9.20
N ASP A 74 1.76 6.97 -8.42
CA ASP A 74 3.08 7.11 -7.83
C ASP A 74 3.31 6.04 -6.75
N VAL A 75 4.35 5.25 -6.94
CA VAL A 75 4.77 4.14 -6.06
C VAL A 75 6.29 4.21 -5.85
N PRO A 76 6.83 3.69 -4.74
CA PRO A 76 8.29 3.55 -4.59
C PRO A 76 8.88 2.71 -5.72
N THR A 77 10.18 2.79 -5.93
CA THR A 77 10.91 1.79 -6.72
C THR A 77 10.85 0.46 -5.97
N PHE A 78 10.59 -0.62 -6.69
CA PHE A 78 10.45 -1.94 -6.08
C PHE A 78 10.86 -3.03 -7.04
N ASP A 79 11.24 -4.17 -6.50
CA ASP A 79 11.48 -5.41 -7.23
C ASP A 79 11.16 -6.63 -6.36
N LEU A 80 10.94 -7.78 -7.01
CA LEU A 80 10.70 -9.07 -6.37
C LEU A 80 11.93 -9.95 -6.51
N SER A 81 12.33 -10.63 -5.44
CA SER A 81 13.44 -11.61 -5.50
C SER A 81 13.15 -12.73 -6.52
N ASP A 82 14.20 -13.35 -7.04
CA ASP A 82 14.11 -14.40 -8.07
C ASP A 82 13.27 -15.61 -7.62
N ASP A 83 13.19 -15.85 -6.31
CA ASP A 83 12.34 -16.89 -5.72
C ASP A 83 10.93 -16.43 -5.33
N GLY A 84 10.59 -15.16 -5.57
CA GLY A 84 9.27 -14.59 -5.25
C GLY A 84 8.97 -14.39 -3.76
N GLN A 85 9.95 -14.60 -2.87
CA GLN A 85 9.71 -14.62 -1.42
C GLN A 85 10.00 -13.29 -0.73
N MET A 86 10.76 -12.39 -1.38
CA MET A 86 11.09 -11.07 -0.82
C MET A 86 10.71 -9.97 -1.80
N LEU A 87 9.97 -8.97 -1.30
CA LEU A 87 9.75 -7.70 -1.98
C LEU A 87 10.76 -6.68 -1.45
N ILE A 88 11.55 -6.12 -2.36
CA ILE A 88 12.57 -5.12 -2.07
C ILE A 88 12.04 -3.77 -2.56
N LEU A 89 12.00 -2.76 -1.68
CA LEU A 89 11.53 -1.42 -2.02
C LEU A 89 12.59 -0.38 -1.65
N ASP A 90 12.73 0.64 -2.48
CA ASP A 90 13.47 1.84 -2.09
C ASP A 90 12.64 2.65 -1.07
N ARG A 91 13.33 3.23 -0.11
CA ARG A 91 12.70 4.18 0.80
C ARG A 91 12.39 5.48 0.05
N PHE A 92 11.12 5.82 -0.01
CA PHE A 92 10.63 7.02 -0.69
C PHE A 92 10.88 8.33 0.11
N ASP A 93 11.28 8.23 1.37
CA ASP A 93 11.67 9.36 2.22
C ASP A 93 13.17 9.72 2.11
N LEU A 94 13.90 9.05 1.21
CA LEU A 94 15.27 9.37 0.88
C LEU A 94 15.35 9.93 -0.54
N VAL A 95 15.93 11.09 -0.70
CA VAL A 95 16.10 11.73 -2.01
C VAL A 95 17.56 12.16 -2.20
N THR A 96 18.01 12.16 -3.44
CA THR A 96 19.33 12.70 -3.76
C THR A 96 19.23 14.24 -3.76
N SER A 97 20.04 14.89 -2.93
CA SER A 97 20.16 16.35 -2.89
C SER A 97 20.97 16.88 -4.08
N ALA A 98 20.88 18.18 -4.34
CA ALA A 98 21.54 18.82 -5.47
C ALA A 98 23.06 18.67 -5.48
N ASP A 99 23.68 18.50 -4.32
CA ASP A 99 25.12 18.25 -4.12
C ASP A 99 25.53 16.77 -4.20
N GLY A 100 24.56 15.88 -4.54
CA GLY A 100 24.78 14.44 -4.63
C GLY A 100 24.73 13.69 -3.28
N GLY A 101 24.43 14.38 -2.19
CA GLY A 101 24.19 13.78 -0.89
C GLY A 101 22.81 13.09 -0.80
N ILE A 102 22.57 12.39 0.31
CA ILE A 102 21.27 11.81 0.63
C ILE A 102 20.56 12.72 1.64
N GLU A 103 19.43 13.28 1.24
CA GLU A 103 18.53 14.01 2.10
C GLU A 103 17.40 13.08 2.59
N ARG A 104 17.10 13.14 3.88
CA ARG A 104 15.94 12.45 4.44
C ARG A 104 14.79 13.42 4.61
N LEU A 105 13.68 13.12 3.93
CA LEU A 105 12.40 13.83 4.09
C LEU A 105 11.72 13.43 5.40
N GLY A 106 10.97 14.35 5.97
CA GLY A 106 10.02 14.01 7.02
C GLY A 106 8.84 13.20 6.44
N PHE A 107 8.35 12.22 7.19
CA PHE A 107 7.17 11.43 6.84
C PHE A 107 6.25 11.32 8.05
N GLU A 108 4.96 11.59 7.84
CA GLU A 108 3.91 11.38 8.84
C GLU A 108 2.72 10.64 8.24
N ASP A 109 2.28 9.56 8.89
CA ASP A 109 1.05 8.88 8.50
C ASP A 109 -0.20 9.65 8.96
N ILE A 110 -1.33 9.38 8.31
CA ILE A 110 -2.59 10.06 8.59
C ILE A 110 -3.09 9.81 10.03
N ALA A 111 -2.78 8.66 10.64
CA ALA A 111 -3.16 8.42 12.02
C ALA A 111 -2.40 9.36 12.98
N ALA A 112 -1.11 9.57 12.75
CA ALA A 112 -0.29 10.52 13.50
C ALA A 112 -0.76 11.96 13.29
N LEU A 113 -1.01 12.37 12.04
CA LEU A 113 -1.54 13.70 11.70
C LEU A 113 -2.92 13.97 12.32
N ALA A 114 -3.75 12.94 12.46
CA ALA A 114 -5.04 13.04 13.15
C ALA A 114 -4.92 13.01 14.68
N GLY A 115 -3.72 13.00 15.24
CA GLY A 115 -3.47 12.95 16.69
C GLY A 115 -3.82 11.62 17.35
N LEU A 116 -3.99 10.56 16.55
CA LEU A 116 -4.32 9.23 17.06
C LEU A 116 -3.05 8.56 17.61
N ARG A 117 -3.05 8.29 18.91
CA ARG A 117 -1.97 7.50 19.54
C ARG A 117 -2.17 6.02 19.23
N VAL A 118 -1.68 5.57 18.09
CA VAL A 118 -1.66 4.14 17.69
C VAL A 118 -0.30 3.58 18.10
N ARG A 119 -0.09 3.37 19.40
CA ARG A 119 1.16 2.79 19.94
C ARG A 119 1.12 1.27 19.97
N ASP A 120 -0.08 0.70 19.94
CA ASP A 120 -0.31 -0.72 20.10
C ASP A 120 -0.63 -1.34 18.74
N VAL A 121 0.05 -2.43 18.39
CA VAL A 121 -0.18 -3.21 17.16
C VAL A 121 -1.63 -3.70 17.08
N LEU A 122 -2.26 -3.93 18.25
CA LEU A 122 -3.65 -4.36 18.39
C LEU A 122 -4.66 -3.21 18.41
N SER A 123 -4.21 -1.95 18.23
CA SER A 123 -5.11 -0.80 18.29
C SER A 123 -5.97 -0.70 17.03
N ASP A 124 -7.27 -0.92 17.17
CA ASP A 124 -8.27 -0.74 16.09
C ASP A 124 -8.48 0.71 15.66
N ARG A 125 -7.84 1.67 16.33
CA ARG A 125 -7.99 3.10 16.03
C ARG A 125 -7.57 3.45 14.61
N LYS A 126 -6.59 2.75 14.04
CA LYS A 126 -6.16 2.93 12.65
C LYS A 126 -7.27 2.63 11.63
N TYR A 127 -8.29 1.85 12.01
CA TYR A 127 -9.45 1.50 11.21
C TYR A 127 -10.68 2.38 11.46
N GLN A 128 -10.53 3.49 12.18
CA GLN A 128 -11.62 4.42 12.47
C GLN A 128 -11.62 5.59 11.48
N GLY A 129 -12.81 6.07 11.12
CA GLY A 129 -12.97 7.22 10.23
C GLY A 129 -13.42 6.87 8.83
N SER A 130 -13.02 7.70 7.87
CA SER A 130 -13.38 7.56 6.46
C SER A 130 -12.31 8.17 5.55
N TYR A 131 -12.25 7.72 4.29
CA TYR A 131 -11.39 8.35 3.28
C TYR A 131 -11.76 9.82 3.03
N GLN A 132 -13.05 10.18 3.17
CA GLN A 132 -13.47 11.58 3.13
C GLN A 132 -12.78 12.42 4.21
N ARG A 133 -12.65 11.92 5.45
CA ARG A 133 -11.95 12.61 6.53
C ARG A 133 -10.46 12.79 6.25
N ILE A 134 -9.84 11.84 5.58
CA ILE A 134 -8.46 11.99 5.11
C ILE A 134 -8.37 13.14 4.10
N ALA A 135 -9.25 13.18 3.09
CA ALA A 135 -9.27 14.26 2.12
C ALA A 135 -9.50 15.65 2.77
N GLU A 136 -10.36 15.73 3.80
CA GLU A 136 -10.58 16.94 4.59
C GLU A 136 -9.29 17.37 5.31
N LEU A 137 -8.57 16.43 5.93
CA LEU A 137 -7.28 16.69 6.58
C LEU A 137 -6.21 17.17 5.58
N LEU A 138 -6.10 16.52 4.42
CA LEU A 138 -5.16 16.93 3.36
C LEU A 138 -5.44 18.36 2.86
N ARG A 139 -6.72 18.79 2.83
CA ARG A 139 -7.07 20.18 2.51
C ARG A 139 -6.66 21.15 3.62
N GLN A 140 -6.84 20.78 4.89
CA GLN A 140 -6.39 21.59 6.02
C GLN A 140 -4.89 21.83 6.02
N LEU A 141 -4.12 20.87 5.51
CA LEU A 141 -2.68 21.00 5.25
C LEU A 141 -2.36 21.87 4.03
N GLN A 142 -3.38 22.44 3.37
CA GLN A 142 -3.26 23.31 2.18
C GLN A 142 -2.47 22.67 1.02
N LEU A 143 -2.54 21.35 0.90
CA LEU A 143 -1.87 20.65 -0.19
C LEU A 143 -2.44 21.07 -1.55
N HIS A 144 -1.58 21.18 -2.55
CA HIS A 144 -1.98 21.46 -3.92
C HIS A 144 -3.02 20.45 -4.42
N SER A 145 -4.01 20.89 -5.23
CA SER A 145 -5.12 20.07 -5.73
C SER A 145 -4.68 18.76 -6.39
N ARG A 146 -3.50 18.72 -7.01
CA ARG A 146 -2.91 17.47 -7.55
C ARG A 146 -2.77 16.38 -6.48
N ASN A 147 -2.53 16.73 -5.21
CA ASN A 147 -2.41 15.74 -4.13
C ASN A 147 -3.75 15.10 -3.78
N LEU A 148 -4.86 15.85 -3.87
CA LEU A 148 -6.20 15.28 -3.71
C LEU A 148 -6.58 14.35 -4.86
N ARG A 149 -6.15 14.67 -6.10
CA ARG A 149 -6.29 13.75 -7.24
C ARG A 149 -5.48 12.47 -7.00
N ARG A 150 -4.22 12.57 -6.60
CA ARG A 150 -3.37 11.41 -6.27
C ARG A 150 -3.96 10.58 -5.12
N PHE A 151 -4.53 11.24 -4.12
CA PHE A 151 -5.23 10.55 -3.03
C PHE A 151 -6.46 9.78 -3.55
N PHE A 152 -7.25 10.37 -4.47
CA PHE A 152 -8.33 9.64 -5.14
C PHE A 152 -7.81 8.40 -5.88
N GLU A 153 -6.71 8.55 -6.63
CA GLU A 153 -6.07 7.45 -7.36
C GLU A 153 -5.67 6.30 -6.41
N GLN A 154 -5.07 6.62 -5.25
CA GLN A 154 -4.70 5.65 -4.22
C GLN A 154 -5.92 4.94 -3.60
N VAL A 155 -6.99 5.68 -3.28
CA VAL A 155 -8.23 5.11 -2.73
C VAL A 155 -8.93 4.23 -3.78
N ALA A 156 -9.09 4.74 -5.00
CA ALA A 156 -9.72 4.00 -6.09
C ALA A 156 -8.96 2.69 -6.39
N PHE A 157 -7.63 2.75 -6.45
CA PHE A 157 -6.79 1.58 -6.64
C PHE A 157 -6.98 0.57 -5.51
N SER A 158 -6.92 1.00 -4.25
CA SER A 158 -7.13 0.13 -3.08
C SER A 158 -8.50 -0.57 -3.10
N VAL A 159 -9.55 0.17 -3.51
CA VAL A 159 -10.90 -0.39 -3.70
C VAL A 159 -10.90 -1.46 -4.79
N MET A 160 -10.29 -1.16 -5.94
CA MET A 160 -10.34 -2.04 -7.12
C MET A 160 -9.50 -3.29 -6.96
N VAL A 161 -8.32 -3.23 -6.30
CA VAL A 161 -7.52 -4.43 -5.99
C VAL A 161 -8.03 -5.20 -4.78
N ARG A 162 -9.16 -4.80 -4.20
CA ARG A 162 -9.74 -5.44 -3.00
C ARG A 162 -8.79 -5.43 -1.80
N ASN A 163 -8.18 -4.29 -1.55
CA ASN A 163 -7.37 -4.06 -0.35
C ASN A 163 -8.25 -3.64 0.84
N GLY A 164 -8.63 -4.57 1.69
CA GLY A 164 -9.37 -4.32 2.94
C GLY A 164 -8.52 -3.78 4.08
N ASP A 165 -7.20 -3.65 3.89
CA ASP A 165 -6.28 -3.13 4.92
C ASP A 165 -5.77 -1.70 4.64
N ALA A 166 -6.38 -0.97 3.70
CA ALA A 166 -6.02 0.42 3.40
C ALA A 166 -6.47 1.38 4.51
N HIS A 167 -5.84 1.29 5.68
CA HIS A 167 -6.18 2.05 6.89
C HIS A 167 -5.40 3.38 6.98
N LEU A 168 -5.62 4.17 8.06
CA LEU A 168 -5.03 5.50 8.24
C LEU A 168 -3.49 5.53 8.20
N LYS A 169 -2.81 4.43 8.51
CA LYS A 169 -1.34 4.35 8.49
C LYS A 169 -0.77 4.00 7.11
N ASN A 170 -1.61 3.63 6.13
CA ASN A 170 -1.20 3.36 4.74
C ASN A 170 -1.30 4.60 3.84
N PHE A 171 -1.67 5.74 4.41
CA PHE A 171 -1.63 7.05 3.77
C PHE A 171 -0.78 7.99 4.60
N GLY A 172 -0.03 8.87 3.94
CA GLY A 172 0.82 9.81 4.66
C GLY A 172 1.26 10.98 3.79
N VAL A 173 1.99 11.88 4.40
CA VAL A 173 2.61 13.00 3.72
C VAL A 173 4.12 12.98 3.90
N LEU A 174 4.81 13.47 2.88
CA LEU A 174 6.23 13.79 2.92
C LEU A 174 6.40 15.31 3.05
N TYR A 175 7.45 15.74 3.71
CA TYR A 175 7.74 17.15 3.86
C TYR A 175 9.23 17.45 4.02
N ARG A 176 9.68 18.62 3.53
CA ARG A 176 10.95 19.22 3.85
C ARG A 176 10.81 20.32 4.89
N SER A 177 9.69 21.03 4.86
CA SER A 177 9.37 22.12 5.78
C SER A 177 7.85 22.20 5.97
N ALA A 178 7.39 23.09 6.85
CA ALA A 178 5.95 23.34 7.04
C ALA A 178 5.23 23.86 5.78
N SER A 179 5.98 24.48 4.85
CA SER A 179 5.45 25.01 3.58
C SER A 179 5.67 24.09 2.37
N GLU A 180 6.46 23.02 2.52
CA GLU A 180 6.77 22.08 1.45
C GLU A 180 6.31 20.68 1.87
N VAL A 181 5.02 20.44 1.69
CA VAL A 181 4.32 19.19 2.07
C VAL A 181 3.59 18.61 0.87
N TRP A 182 3.66 17.29 0.67
CA TRP A 182 2.95 16.60 -0.40
C TRP A 182 2.55 15.19 0.02
N LEU A 183 1.58 14.59 -0.71
CA LEU A 183 1.14 13.22 -0.47
C LEU A 183 2.27 12.23 -0.77
N ALA A 184 2.48 11.28 0.13
CA ALA A 184 3.41 10.17 -0.10
C ALA A 184 2.97 9.28 -1.27
N PRO A 185 3.89 8.55 -1.91
CA PRO A 185 3.54 7.49 -2.87
C PRO A 185 2.58 6.46 -2.25
N LEU A 186 1.90 5.66 -3.09
CA LEU A 186 1.14 4.50 -2.63
C LEU A 186 2.12 3.42 -2.13
N PHE A 187 1.91 2.89 -0.93
CA PHE A 187 2.72 1.85 -0.31
C PHE A 187 1.82 0.91 0.52
N ASP A 188 2.34 -0.24 0.91
CA ASP A 188 1.61 -1.25 1.70
C ASP A 188 0.25 -1.63 1.06
N VAL A 189 0.24 -1.93 -0.23
CA VAL A 189 -0.97 -2.26 -0.98
C VAL A 189 -0.98 -3.73 -1.38
N VAL A 190 -1.98 -4.47 -0.90
CA VAL A 190 -2.15 -5.90 -1.16
C VAL A 190 -3.61 -6.22 -1.47
N THR A 191 -3.85 -7.28 -2.21
CA THR A 191 -5.19 -7.86 -2.36
C THR A 191 -5.49 -8.72 -1.14
N THR A 192 -6.17 -8.17 -0.13
CA THR A 192 -6.50 -8.90 1.10
C THR A 192 -7.55 -9.98 0.88
N ALA A 193 -8.43 -9.79 -0.10
CA ALA A 193 -9.51 -10.71 -0.44
C ALA A 193 -9.04 -12.11 -0.92
N VAL A 194 -7.74 -12.31 -1.16
CA VAL A 194 -7.18 -13.65 -1.49
C VAL A 194 -6.86 -14.49 -0.26
N TYR A 195 -6.89 -13.88 0.93
CA TYR A 195 -6.62 -14.54 2.20
C TYR A 195 -7.88 -14.77 2.99
N THR A 196 -7.90 -15.87 3.74
CA THR A 196 -8.95 -16.17 4.72
C THR A 196 -8.39 -15.99 6.13
N TYR A 197 -9.25 -15.69 7.08
CA TYR A 197 -8.92 -15.61 8.49
C TYR A 197 -10.00 -16.29 9.32
N THR A 198 -9.63 -16.80 10.49
CA THR A 198 -10.57 -17.34 11.46
C THR A 198 -10.70 -16.37 12.63
N GLN A 199 -11.93 -16.08 13.10
CA GLN A 199 -12.15 -15.20 14.25
C GLN A 199 -11.79 -15.87 15.58
N TYR A 200 -11.85 -17.21 15.62
CA TYR A 200 -11.51 -17.99 16.79
C TYR A 200 -11.01 -19.39 16.36
N PRO A 201 -10.20 -20.05 17.18
CA PRO A 201 -9.70 -21.40 16.85
C PRO A 201 -10.82 -22.39 16.55
N GLY A 202 -10.77 -23.03 15.37
CA GLY A 202 -11.81 -23.94 14.88
C GLY A 202 -13.06 -23.27 14.29
N GLY A 203 -13.06 -21.94 14.16
CA GLY A 203 -14.12 -21.20 13.47
C GLY A 203 -14.05 -21.36 11.94
N PRO A 204 -15.09 -20.91 11.22
CA PRO A 204 -15.09 -20.93 9.76
C PRO A 204 -14.05 -19.96 9.21
N ASP A 205 -13.50 -20.32 8.03
CA ASP A 205 -12.68 -19.41 7.24
C ASP A 205 -13.55 -18.28 6.70
N LEU A 206 -13.15 -17.05 7.00
CA LEU A 206 -13.82 -15.84 6.56
C LEU A 206 -12.92 -15.11 5.56
N GLU A 207 -13.52 -14.58 4.52
CA GLU A 207 -12.86 -13.67 3.57
C GLU A 207 -13.03 -12.23 4.02
N ASP A 208 -12.00 -11.41 3.79
CA ASP A 208 -12.12 -9.96 3.98
C ASP A 208 -12.93 -9.34 2.83
N ARG A 209 -14.15 -8.94 3.16
CA ARG A 209 -15.12 -8.38 2.21
C ARG A 209 -15.43 -6.90 2.48
N THR A 210 -14.61 -6.23 3.29
CA THR A 210 -14.85 -4.85 3.69
C THR A 210 -13.64 -3.96 3.42
N LEU A 211 -13.90 -2.66 3.32
CA LEU A 211 -12.85 -1.65 3.34
C LEU A 211 -12.31 -1.46 4.77
N ALA A 212 -11.05 -1.06 4.89
CA ALA A 212 -10.48 -0.64 6.16
C ALA A 212 -11.24 0.55 6.77
N LEU A 213 -11.62 1.51 5.94
CA LEU A 213 -12.31 2.74 6.32
C LEU A 213 -13.62 2.88 5.52
N LYS A 214 -14.56 3.66 6.05
CA LYS A 214 -15.74 4.06 5.28
C LYS A 214 -15.34 4.98 4.13
N LEU A 215 -16.05 4.90 2.99
CA LEU A 215 -15.77 5.83 1.89
C LEU A 215 -16.12 7.27 2.28
N PHE A 216 -17.35 7.49 2.73
CA PHE A 216 -17.84 8.79 3.18
C PHE A 216 -17.96 8.88 4.71
N ALA A 217 -17.91 10.10 5.24
CA ALA A 217 -18.19 10.35 6.64
C ALA A 217 -19.70 10.24 6.93
N GLY A 218 -20.05 9.72 8.10
CA GLY A 218 -21.45 9.66 8.56
C GLY A 218 -21.79 8.39 9.34
N LYS A 219 -22.82 8.49 10.19
CA LYS A 219 -23.24 7.38 11.06
C LYS A 219 -23.84 6.20 10.27
N ARG A 220 -24.53 6.48 9.14
CA ARG A 220 -25.19 5.47 8.30
C ARG A 220 -24.25 4.84 7.26
N GLN A 221 -23.02 5.34 7.12
CA GLN A 221 -22.04 4.81 6.18
C GLN A 221 -21.44 3.51 6.71
N THR A 222 -21.19 2.57 5.81
CA THR A 222 -20.60 1.25 6.10
C THR A 222 -19.19 1.15 5.51
N LYS A 223 -18.51 0.05 5.80
CA LYS A 223 -17.23 -0.31 5.18
C LYS A 223 -17.42 -1.21 3.95
N ALA A 224 -18.65 -1.37 3.43
CA ALA A 224 -18.87 -2.12 2.21
C ALA A 224 -18.08 -1.52 1.04
N TYR A 225 -17.67 -2.36 0.10
CA TYR A 225 -17.07 -1.88 -1.14
C TYR A 225 -18.09 -1.03 -1.90
N PRO A 226 -17.68 0.16 -2.39
CA PRO A 226 -18.58 1.08 -3.05
C PRO A 226 -19.02 0.61 -4.42
N THR A 227 -20.16 1.09 -4.85
CA THR A 227 -20.58 1.06 -6.25
C THR A 227 -19.71 1.98 -7.10
N THR A 228 -19.73 1.79 -8.43
CA THR A 228 -19.08 2.67 -9.40
C THR A 228 -19.48 4.13 -9.18
N GLN A 229 -20.78 4.39 -9.01
CA GLN A 229 -21.28 5.76 -8.84
C GLN A 229 -20.79 6.40 -7.54
N GLU A 230 -20.75 5.66 -6.45
CA GLU A 230 -20.22 6.16 -5.17
C GLU A 230 -18.74 6.52 -5.27
N LEU A 231 -17.95 5.71 -6.00
CA LEU A 231 -16.53 5.98 -6.19
C LEU A 231 -16.30 7.19 -7.12
N ILE A 232 -17.11 7.34 -8.17
CA ILE A 232 -17.13 8.54 -9.03
C ILE A 232 -17.50 9.78 -8.22
N ASP A 233 -18.55 9.71 -7.39
CA ASP A 233 -18.98 10.80 -6.54
C ASP A 233 -17.93 11.19 -5.51
N PHE A 234 -17.23 10.21 -4.94
CA PHE A 234 -16.08 10.46 -4.07
C PHE A 234 -14.99 11.24 -4.81
N GLY A 235 -14.60 10.79 -6.01
CA GLY A 235 -13.62 11.49 -6.83
C GLY A 235 -14.02 12.93 -7.13
N ARG A 236 -15.27 13.17 -7.57
CA ARG A 236 -15.75 14.50 -7.93
C ARG A 236 -15.93 15.41 -6.73
N ARG A 237 -16.76 14.99 -5.76
CA ARG A 237 -17.26 15.86 -4.67
C ARG A 237 -16.24 15.96 -3.54
N VAL A 238 -15.53 14.86 -3.27
CA VAL A 238 -14.57 14.82 -2.16
C VAL A 238 -13.17 15.19 -2.62
N CYS A 239 -12.69 14.72 -3.76
CA CYS A 239 -11.32 14.95 -4.19
C CYS A 239 -11.18 16.03 -5.29
N GLY A 240 -12.28 16.53 -5.85
CA GLY A 240 -12.26 17.56 -6.89
C GLY A 240 -11.73 17.09 -8.25
N VAL A 241 -11.83 15.78 -8.52
CA VAL A 241 -11.38 15.18 -9.78
C VAL A 241 -12.44 15.39 -10.85
N SER A 242 -12.08 15.97 -12.00
CA SER A 242 -13.03 16.26 -13.06
C SER A 242 -13.55 15.01 -13.78
N GLN A 243 -12.69 14.03 -13.99
CA GLN A 243 -12.97 12.81 -14.78
C GLN A 243 -12.59 11.53 -13.99
N PRO A 244 -13.26 11.23 -12.86
CA PRO A 244 -12.92 10.04 -12.06
C PRO A 244 -13.04 8.73 -12.84
N GLY A 245 -14.01 8.62 -13.76
CA GLY A 245 -14.21 7.43 -14.59
C GLY A 245 -13.00 7.09 -15.46
N HIS A 246 -12.27 8.08 -15.97
CA HIS A 246 -11.03 7.83 -16.71
C HIS A 246 -9.94 7.23 -15.83
N THR A 247 -9.85 7.67 -14.56
CA THR A 247 -8.93 7.08 -13.59
C THR A 247 -9.28 5.61 -13.33
N LEU A 248 -10.57 5.31 -13.10
CA LEU A 248 -11.02 3.94 -12.88
C LEU A 248 -10.72 3.05 -14.08
N GLN A 249 -10.98 3.53 -15.30
CA GLN A 249 -10.69 2.78 -16.52
C GLN A 249 -9.19 2.54 -16.71
N ALA A 250 -8.34 3.52 -16.44
CA ALA A 250 -6.88 3.36 -16.51
C ALA A 250 -6.38 2.31 -15.50
N ILE A 251 -6.92 2.32 -14.28
CA ILE A 251 -6.61 1.32 -13.26
C ILE A 251 -7.05 -0.08 -13.73
N ALA A 252 -8.28 -0.25 -14.23
CA ALA A 252 -8.77 -1.54 -14.71
C ALA A 252 -7.91 -2.10 -15.84
N THR A 253 -7.54 -1.26 -16.81
CA THR A 253 -6.65 -1.64 -17.92
C THR A 253 -5.28 -2.09 -17.41
N ALA A 254 -4.72 -1.36 -16.44
CA ALA A 254 -3.42 -1.69 -15.84
C ALA A 254 -3.48 -2.99 -15.04
N MET A 255 -4.55 -3.22 -14.28
CA MET A 255 -4.78 -4.47 -13.54
C MET A 255 -4.85 -5.67 -14.49
N GLN A 256 -5.64 -5.56 -15.57
CA GLN A 256 -5.75 -6.65 -16.56
C GLN A 256 -4.40 -6.96 -17.21
N ALA A 257 -3.67 -5.93 -17.67
CA ALA A 257 -2.37 -6.11 -18.30
C ALA A 257 -1.34 -6.75 -17.33
N THR A 258 -1.37 -6.36 -16.05
CA THR A 258 -0.49 -6.96 -15.03
C THR A 258 -0.81 -8.43 -14.79
N LEU A 259 -2.10 -8.82 -14.73
CA LEU A 259 -2.50 -10.22 -14.60
C LEU A 259 -2.10 -11.07 -15.82
N ASP A 260 -2.11 -10.48 -17.01
CA ASP A 260 -1.74 -11.20 -18.24
C ASP A 260 -0.22 -11.43 -18.31
N GLU A 261 0.57 -10.43 -17.94
CA GLU A 261 2.03 -10.52 -17.85
C GLU A 261 2.49 -11.51 -16.77
N ALA A 262 1.83 -11.49 -15.60
CA ALA A 262 2.16 -12.37 -14.48
C ALA A 262 1.98 -13.88 -14.78
N ARG A 263 1.29 -14.26 -15.86
CA ARG A 263 1.16 -15.68 -16.27
C ARG A 263 2.50 -16.33 -16.64
N GLY A 264 3.45 -15.53 -17.08
CA GLY A 264 4.78 -16.01 -17.48
C GLY A 264 5.87 -15.74 -16.44
N ASP A 265 5.50 -15.25 -15.24
CA ASP A 265 6.46 -14.94 -14.18
C ASP A 265 6.49 -16.07 -13.14
N ASP A 266 7.51 -16.92 -13.20
CA ASP A 266 7.69 -18.07 -12.30
C ASP A 266 7.87 -17.65 -10.82
N ARG A 267 8.12 -16.37 -10.52
CA ARG A 267 8.21 -15.83 -9.16
C ARG A 267 6.83 -15.69 -8.51
N VAL A 268 5.75 -15.70 -9.29
CA VAL A 268 4.39 -15.52 -8.82
C VAL A 268 3.71 -16.88 -8.66
N PRO A 269 3.32 -17.30 -7.44
CA PRO A 269 2.62 -18.55 -7.23
C PRO A 269 1.32 -18.64 -8.04
N ALA A 270 1.14 -19.75 -8.78
CA ALA A 270 0.00 -19.91 -9.68
C ALA A 270 -1.35 -19.87 -8.96
N ASP A 271 -1.44 -20.43 -7.76
CA ASP A 271 -2.65 -20.40 -6.92
C ASP A 271 -2.99 -18.98 -6.45
N LEU A 272 -1.99 -18.18 -6.09
CA LEU A 272 -2.15 -16.77 -5.78
C LEU A 272 -2.70 -16.01 -7.00
N LEU A 273 -2.11 -16.22 -8.18
CA LEU A 273 -2.54 -15.54 -9.41
C LEU A 273 -4.00 -15.86 -9.76
N VAL A 274 -4.44 -17.12 -9.56
CA VAL A 274 -5.86 -17.52 -9.74
C VAL A 274 -6.78 -16.74 -8.80
N LYS A 275 -6.43 -16.68 -7.51
CA LYS A 275 -7.22 -15.95 -6.50
C LYS A 275 -7.25 -14.44 -6.79
N MET A 276 -6.11 -13.84 -7.12
CA MET A 276 -6.02 -12.42 -7.46
C MET A 276 -6.87 -12.10 -8.70
N ARG A 277 -6.86 -12.96 -9.71
CA ARG A 277 -7.70 -12.80 -10.90
C ARG A 277 -9.17 -12.73 -10.56
N GLY A 278 -9.67 -13.61 -9.67
CA GLY A 278 -11.05 -13.58 -9.18
C GLY A 278 -11.37 -12.29 -8.41
N ALA A 279 -10.51 -11.91 -7.48
CA ALA A 279 -10.68 -10.69 -6.67
C ALA A 279 -10.64 -9.42 -7.54
N TRP A 280 -9.70 -9.33 -8.49
CA TRP A 280 -9.56 -8.18 -9.37
C TRP A 280 -10.66 -8.08 -10.41
N ALA A 281 -11.22 -9.21 -10.88
CA ALA A 281 -12.39 -9.17 -11.75
C ALA A 281 -13.59 -8.48 -11.08
N MET A 282 -13.83 -8.74 -9.78
CA MET A 282 -14.84 -8.02 -9.00
C MET A 282 -14.52 -6.52 -8.85
N GLY A 283 -13.25 -6.17 -8.70
CA GLY A 283 -12.82 -4.78 -8.61
C GLY A 283 -12.94 -4.04 -9.94
N MET A 284 -12.56 -4.67 -11.04
CA MET A 284 -12.67 -4.09 -12.38
C MET A 284 -14.13 -3.90 -12.83
N ALA A 285 -15.07 -4.70 -12.33
CA ALA A 285 -16.51 -4.51 -12.58
C ALA A 285 -17.04 -3.15 -12.07
N VAL A 286 -16.28 -2.44 -11.24
CA VAL A 286 -16.59 -1.06 -10.82
C VAL A 286 -16.46 -0.05 -11.97
N THR A 287 -15.93 -0.43 -13.12
CA THR A 287 -15.79 0.45 -14.31
C THR A 287 -16.91 0.28 -15.34
N CYS A 288 -17.78 -0.70 -15.16
CA CYS A 288 -18.86 -1.03 -16.11
C CYS A 288 -20.15 -0.26 -15.84
#